data_8435dca6d6379cd33ca00d03cb433b18
#
_entry.id   8435dca6d6379cd33ca00d03cb433b18
#
_cell.length_a   1.000
_cell.length_b   1.000
_cell.length_c   1.000
_cell.angle_alpha   90.00
_cell.angle_beta   90.00
_cell.angle_gamma   90.00
#
_symmetry.space_group_name_H-M   'P 1'
#
loop_
_entity.id
_entity.type
_entity.pdbx_description
1 polymer ?
#
loop_
_entity_poly.entity_id
_entity_poly.type
_entity_poly.pdbx_seq_one_letter_code
_entity_poly.pdbx_strand_id
1 'polypeptide(L)'
;MTPAVGLRAAALAGVALVAVAIALALSHRSTSTSDVPAPAGQWYTALAAAYTPSTTTKKGACGVVIRANTAGVAHPVLPCGAKIYIRFGHREVLTQVIDRGHTVPGHEFDVTQALAKLLGLQGTQTIQWRYAR
;
A
#
# COMPACT_ATOMS: atom_id res chain seq x y z
N MET A 1 -25.20 -55.10 38.91
CA MET A 1 -25.78 -54.22 37.88
C MET A 1 -24.94 -52.96 37.78
N THR A 2 -24.08 -52.88 36.81
CA THR A 2 -23.24 -51.70 36.56
C THR A 2 -23.81 -50.92 35.36
N PRO A 3 -24.04 -49.64 35.45
CA PRO A 3 -24.58 -48.88 34.35
C PRO A 3 -23.48 -48.49 33.35
N ALA A 4 -23.58 -49.02 32.17
CA ALA A 4 -22.72 -48.66 31.02
C ALA A 4 -23.22 -47.37 30.35
N VAL A 5 -23.24 -46.24 31.07
CA VAL A 5 -23.76 -44.97 30.53
C VAL A 5 -22.63 -43.91 30.31
N GLY A 6 -21.43 -44.21 30.80
CA GLY A 6 -20.34 -43.21 30.77
C GLY A 6 -19.56 -43.04 29.44
N LEU A 7 -19.63 -43.99 28.52
CA LEU A 7 -18.73 -44.00 27.37
C LEU A 7 -19.26 -43.30 26.09
N ARG A 8 -20.55 -43.00 26.04
CA ARG A 8 -21.17 -42.40 24.85
C ARG A 8 -21.15 -40.85 24.85
N ALA A 9 -21.04 -40.23 26.00
CA ALA A 9 -21.03 -38.78 26.13
C ALA A 9 -19.65 -38.16 25.79
N ALA A 10 -18.55 -38.89 26.00
CA ALA A 10 -17.21 -38.38 25.71
C ALA A 10 -16.87 -38.32 24.21
N ALA A 11 -17.46 -39.19 23.37
CA ALA A 11 -17.24 -39.22 21.96
C ALA A 11 -17.87 -38.05 21.18
N LEU A 12 -19.04 -37.57 21.67
CA LEU A 12 -19.74 -36.45 21.02
C LEU A 12 -19.11 -35.09 21.35
N ALA A 13 -18.49 -34.93 22.51
CA ALA A 13 -17.77 -33.69 22.85
C ALA A 13 -16.49 -33.51 22.06
N GLY A 14 -15.78 -34.61 21.74
CA GLY A 14 -14.57 -34.58 20.90
C GLY A 14 -14.81 -34.14 19.45
N VAL A 15 -15.91 -34.61 18.86
CA VAL A 15 -16.27 -34.25 17.48
C VAL A 15 -16.67 -32.77 17.37
N ALA A 16 -17.40 -32.22 18.36
CA ALA A 16 -17.77 -30.82 18.36
C ALA A 16 -16.57 -29.86 18.48
N LEU A 17 -15.58 -30.22 19.31
CA LEU A 17 -14.35 -29.43 19.46
C LEU A 17 -13.49 -29.41 18.19
N VAL A 18 -13.39 -30.52 17.50
CA VAL A 18 -12.63 -30.61 16.21
C VAL A 18 -13.33 -29.79 15.14
N ALA A 19 -14.66 -29.83 15.07
CA ALA A 19 -15.43 -29.02 14.10
C ALA A 19 -15.26 -27.51 14.32
N VAL A 20 -15.23 -27.06 15.58
CA VAL A 20 -15.00 -25.64 15.92
C VAL A 20 -13.58 -25.21 15.59
N ALA A 21 -12.58 -26.04 15.84
CA ALA A 21 -11.19 -25.74 15.50
C ALA A 21 -10.98 -25.63 13.98
N ILE A 22 -11.63 -26.47 13.18
CA ILE A 22 -11.58 -26.40 11.73
C ILE A 22 -12.28 -25.13 11.20
N ALA A 23 -13.42 -24.74 11.79
CA ALA A 23 -14.13 -23.53 11.42
C ALA A 23 -13.32 -22.26 11.72
N LEU A 24 -12.62 -22.21 12.87
CA LEU A 24 -11.73 -21.12 13.23
C LEU A 24 -10.48 -21.06 12.32
N ALA A 25 -9.91 -22.18 11.93
CA ALA A 25 -8.79 -22.22 11.04
C ALA A 25 -9.12 -21.77 9.62
N LEU A 26 -10.35 -21.98 9.16
CA LEU A 26 -10.86 -21.50 7.87
C LEU A 26 -11.19 -20.00 7.90
N SER A 27 -11.57 -19.45 9.07
CA SER A 27 -11.84 -18.02 9.23
C SER A 27 -10.58 -17.17 9.26
N HIS A 28 -9.42 -17.74 9.55
CA HIS A 28 -8.13 -17.05 9.55
C HIS A 28 -7.35 -17.17 8.23
N ARG A 29 -7.96 -17.70 7.18
CA ARG A 29 -7.47 -17.42 5.84
C ARG A 29 -7.79 -15.96 5.54
N SER A 30 -6.93 -15.09 6.05
CA SER A 30 -6.75 -13.77 5.47
C SER A 30 -6.64 -13.99 3.98
N THR A 31 -7.62 -13.57 3.23
CA THR A 31 -7.48 -13.33 1.80
C THR A 31 -6.33 -12.34 1.70
N SER A 32 -5.13 -12.86 1.51
CA SER A 32 -4.08 -12.06 0.89
C SER A 32 -4.74 -11.61 -0.40
N THR A 33 -5.15 -10.37 -0.42
CA THR A 33 -5.51 -9.70 -1.67
C THR A 33 -4.24 -9.80 -2.47
N SER A 34 -4.19 -10.79 -3.36
CA SER A 34 -3.13 -10.89 -4.34
C SER A 34 -3.12 -9.50 -4.98
N ASP A 35 -2.00 -8.79 -4.89
CA ASP A 35 -1.75 -7.61 -5.68
C ASP A 35 -1.92 -8.03 -7.14
N VAL A 36 -3.14 -7.97 -7.63
CA VAL A 36 -3.40 -8.10 -9.05
C VAL A 36 -2.79 -6.85 -9.64
N PRO A 37 -1.73 -6.97 -10.46
CA PRO A 37 -1.13 -5.81 -11.10
C PRO A 37 -2.25 -5.05 -11.80
N ALA A 38 -2.39 -3.79 -11.44
CA ALA A 38 -3.41 -2.95 -12.03
C ALA A 38 -3.31 -3.00 -13.55
N PRO A 39 -4.43 -3.17 -14.28
CA PRO A 39 -4.40 -3.25 -15.73
C PRO A 39 -3.72 -2.01 -16.30
N ALA A 40 -2.71 -2.23 -17.16
CA ALA A 40 -1.93 -1.16 -17.75
C ALA A 40 -2.86 -0.20 -18.53
N GLY A 41 -2.84 1.08 -18.16
CA GLY A 41 -3.64 2.12 -18.80
C GLY A 41 -4.79 2.66 -17.96
N GLN A 42 -5.18 2.01 -16.87
CA GLN A 42 -6.20 2.55 -15.98
C GLN A 42 -5.63 3.64 -15.08
N TRP A 43 -6.36 4.74 -14.93
CA TRP A 43 -6.05 5.80 -13.99
C TRP A 43 -6.68 5.52 -12.63
N TYR A 44 -5.89 5.71 -11.60
CA TYR A 44 -6.30 5.62 -10.20
C TYR A 44 -6.33 7.02 -9.61
N THR A 45 -7.19 7.23 -8.64
CA THR A 45 -7.29 8.48 -7.89
C THR A 45 -6.66 8.30 -6.51
N ALA A 46 -5.84 9.24 -6.11
CA ALA A 46 -5.18 9.23 -4.81
C ALA A 46 -4.99 10.65 -4.27
N LEU A 47 -4.80 10.79 -2.96
CA LEU A 47 -4.35 12.03 -2.35
C LEU A 47 -2.82 12.09 -2.36
N ALA A 48 -2.29 13.22 -2.77
CA ALA A 48 -0.86 13.50 -2.77
C ALA A 48 -0.55 14.81 -2.06
N ALA A 49 0.53 14.82 -1.30
CA ALA A 49 1.03 15.99 -0.62
C ALA A 49 2.45 16.34 -1.09
N ALA A 50 2.73 17.62 -1.27
CA ALA A 50 4.10 18.07 -1.50
C ALA A 50 4.88 17.99 -0.18
N TYR A 51 6.03 17.32 -0.21
CA TYR A 51 6.88 17.21 0.96
C TYR A 51 8.29 17.76 0.73
N THR A 52 8.88 18.29 1.78
CA THR A 52 10.28 18.69 1.78
C THR A 52 11.04 17.69 2.66
N PRO A 53 12.00 16.93 2.09
CA PRO A 53 12.83 16.07 2.91
C PRO A 53 13.58 16.91 3.94
N SER A 54 13.61 16.45 5.18
CA SER A 54 14.25 17.16 6.30
C SER A 54 15.77 17.33 6.15
N THR A 55 16.39 16.56 5.24
CA THR A 55 17.83 16.67 4.94
C THR A 55 18.09 16.26 3.49
N THR A 56 18.71 17.14 2.74
CA THR A 56 19.04 16.96 1.31
C THR A 56 20.22 16.01 1.05
N THR A 57 20.75 15.36 2.06
CA THR A 57 21.95 14.53 1.97
C THR A 57 21.73 13.06 2.33
N LYS A 58 20.58 12.70 2.88
CA LYS A 58 20.27 11.31 3.21
C LYS A 58 19.66 10.58 2.01
N LYS A 59 20.07 9.34 1.85
CA LYS A 59 19.39 8.42 0.94
C LYS A 59 18.01 8.09 1.51
N GLY A 60 16.97 8.21 0.69
CA GLY A 60 15.65 7.67 0.99
C GLY A 60 15.67 6.15 1.09
N ALA A 61 14.55 5.54 1.48
CA ALA A 61 14.41 4.10 1.65
C ALA A 61 14.68 3.31 0.35
N CYS A 62 14.54 3.94 -0.81
CA CYS A 62 14.88 3.35 -2.11
C CYS A 62 16.34 3.59 -2.55
N GLY A 63 17.21 4.07 -1.66
CA GLY A 63 18.61 4.31 -1.95
C GLY A 63 18.91 5.55 -2.78
N VAL A 64 17.92 6.36 -3.09
CA VAL A 64 18.05 7.59 -3.88
C VAL A 64 18.34 8.77 -2.97
N VAL A 65 19.33 9.58 -3.34
CA VAL A 65 19.58 10.87 -2.65
C VAL A 65 18.59 11.90 -3.19
N ILE A 66 17.71 12.38 -2.32
CA ILE A 66 16.69 13.35 -2.70
C ILE A 66 17.25 14.76 -2.53
N ARG A 67 17.46 15.45 -3.64
CA ARG A 67 17.94 16.84 -3.70
C ARG A 67 16.80 17.78 -4.07
N ALA A 68 17.03 19.08 -3.98
CA ALA A 68 16.03 20.09 -4.32
C ALA A 68 15.45 19.99 -5.74
N ASN A 69 16.22 19.47 -6.68
CA ASN A 69 15.83 19.25 -8.07
C ASN A 69 15.40 17.82 -8.40
N THR A 70 15.38 16.93 -7.42
CA THR A 70 14.98 15.54 -7.63
C THR A 70 13.46 15.46 -7.74
N ALA A 71 12.96 15.10 -8.92
CA ALA A 71 11.54 14.85 -9.15
C ALA A 71 11.24 13.37 -8.92
N GLY A 72 10.35 13.08 -7.98
CA GLY A 72 9.98 11.72 -7.63
C GLY A 72 8.86 11.67 -6.61
N VAL A 73 8.42 10.48 -6.31
CA VAL A 73 7.39 10.22 -5.31
C VAL A 73 7.88 9.27 -4.23
N ALA A 74 7.32 9.44 -3.05
CA ALA A 74 7.38 8.44 -2.00
C ALA A 74 6.01 7.76 -1.89
N HIS A 75 6.03 6.44 -1.73
CA HIS A 75 4.83 5.63 -1.54
C HIS A 75 5.17 4.39 -0.71
N PRO A 76 4.34 4.02 0.30
CA PRO A 76 4.69 2.96 1.24
C PRO A 76 4.76 1.56 0.62
N VAL A 77 4.02 1.29 -0.44
CA VAL A 77 3.82 -0.06 -0.99
C VAL A 77 4.38 -0.23 -2.40
N LEU A 78 4.30 0.79 -3.26
CA LEU A 78 4.76 0.67 -4.64
C LEU A 78 6.26 0.33 -4.70
N PRO A 79 6.70 -0.54 -5.64
CA PRO A 79 8.11 -0.92 -5.74
C PRO A 79 9.03 0.28 -5.95
N CYS A 80 10.20 0.27 -5.31
CA CYS A 80 11.25 1.24 -5.58
C CYS A 80 11.63 1.25 -7.06
N GLY A 81 11.73 2.43 -7.66
CA GLY A 81 12.04 2.59 -9.07
C GLY A 81 10.85 2.36 -10.02
N ALA A 82 9.69 1.97 -9.51
CA ALA A 82 8.49 1.84 -10.36
C ALA A 82 8.20 3.18 -11.04
N LYS A 83 8.07 3.12 -12.36
CA LYS A 83 7.73 4.30 -13.17
C LYS A 83 6.21 4.46 -13.23
N ILE A 84 5.77 5.66 -12.95
CA ILE A 84 4.35 6.03 -12.94
C ILE A 84 4.14 7.36 -13.64
N TYR A 85 2.97 7.52 -14.25
CA TYR A 85 2.48 8.83 -14.65
C TYR A 85 1.63 9.40 -13.53
N ILE A 86 1.82 10.69 -13.23
CA ILE A 86 0.95 11.45 -12.35
C ILE A 86 0.32 12.57 -13.17
N ARG A 87 -0.98 12.74 -12.99
CA ARG A 87 -1.76 13.81 -13.61
C ARG A 87 -2.41 14.67 -12.53
N PHE A 88 -2.24 15.97 -12.68
CA PHE A 88 -2.92 16.98 -11.88
C PHE A 88 -3.39 18.13 -12.79
N GLY A 89 -4.69 18.36 -12.84
CA GLY A 89 -5.26 19.30 -13.83
C GLY A 89 -4.94 18.85 -15.25
N HIS A 90 -4.32 19.74 -16.02
CA HIS A 90 -3.90 19.49 -17.40
C HIS A 90 -2.46 19.00 -17.53
N ARG A 91 -1.76 18.84 -16.42
CA ARG A 91 -0.35 18.43 -16.43
C ARG A 91 -0.21 16.95 -16.13
N GLU A 92 0.59 16.28 -16.91
CA GLU A 92 0.96 14.88 -16.73
C GLU A 92 2.48 14.76 -16.74
N VAL A 93 3.03 14.08 -15.74
CA VAL A 93 4.48 13.93 -15.57
C VAL A 93 4.79 12.46 -15.36
N LEU A 94 5.77 11.95 -16.12
CA LEU A 94 6.39 10.65 -15.86
C LEU A 94 7.39 10.81 -14.73
N THR A 95 7.23 10.00 -13.69
CA THR A 95 8.10 10.01 -12.51
C THR A 95 8.36 8.59 -12.02
N GLN A 96 9.04 8.45 -10.91
CA GLN A 96 9.31 7.15 -10.31
C GLN A 96 9.20 7.19 -8.78
N VAL A 97 9.01 6.01 -8.20
CA VAL A 97 9.03 5.81 -6.75
C VAL A 97 10.49 5.82 -6.28
N ILE A 98 10.84 6.81 -5.47
CA ILE A 98 12.21 7.05 -4.99
C ILE A 98 12.37 6.91 -3.48
N ASP A 99 11.25 6.81 -2.76
CA ASP A 99 11.24 6.69 -1.31
C ASP A 99 9.96 6.00 -0.82
N ARG A 100 9.90 5.67 0.47
CA ARG A 100 8.72 5.09 1.12
C ARG A 100 7.77 6.10 1.73
N GLY A 101 8.22 7.34 1.92
CA GLY A 101 7.42 8.43 2.48
C GLY A 101 7.19 8.33 3.98
N HIS A 102 6.47 9.30 4.49
CA HIS A 102 5.96 9.29 5.84
C HIS A 102 4.58 8.65 5.82
N THR A 103 4.34 7.70 6.69
CA THR A 103 3.01 7.15 6.92
C THR A 103 2.16 8.14 7.70
N VAL A 104 1.90 9.31 7.12
CA VAL A 104 0.95 10.26 7.70
C VAL A 104 -0.44 9.86 7.22
N PRO A 105 -1.39 9.61 8.12
CA PRO A 105 -2.76 9.34 7.73
C PRO A 105 -3.32 10.49 6.88
N GLY A 106 -3.93 10.18 5.74
CA GLY A 106 -4.65 11.15 4.94
C GLY A 106 -4.12 11.40 3.53
N HIS A 107 -2.97 10.86 3.15
CA HIS A 107 -2.53 10.87 1.75
C HIS A 107 -1.70 9.62 1.42
N GLU A 108 -1.71 9.23 0.16
CA GLU A 108 -1.04 8.02 -0.32
C GLU A 108 0.33 8.33 -0.93
N PHE A 109 0.47 9.49 -1.56
CA PHE A 109 1.70 9.92 -2.20
C PHE A 109 2.29 11.14 -1.51
N ASP A 110 3.58 11.07 -1.25
CA ASP A 110 4.40 12.26 -1.01
C ASP A 110 5.13 12.61 -2.30
N VAL A 111 4.93 13.80 -2.83
CA VAL A 111 5.61 14.28 -4.03
C VAL A 111 6.71 15.25 -3.66
N THR A 112 7.89 15.12 -4.27
CA THR A 112 8.98 16.06 -4.04
C THR A 112 8.60 17.47 -4.49
N GLN A 113 9.25 18.49 -3.93
CA GLN A 113 9.02 19.88 -4.33
C GLN A 113 9.26 20.11 -5.83
N ALA A 114 10.28 19.45 -6.39
CA ALA A 114 10.55 19.55 -7.82
C ALA A 114 9.38 19.00 -8.66
N LEU A 115 8.84 17.83 -8.28
CA LEU A 115 7.69 17.25 -8.96
C LEU A 115 6.42 18.07 -8.74
N ALA A 116 6.20 18.58 -7.52
CA ALA A 116 5.06 19.44 -7.21
C ALA A 116 5.05 20.71 -8.08
N LYS A 117 6.21 21.33 -8.31
CA LYS A 117 6.34 22.47 -9.23
C LYS A 117 5.98 22.10 -10.67
N LEU A 118 6.45 20.96 -11.16
CA LEU A 118 6.13 20.49 -12.51
C LEU A 118 4.62 20.26 -12.68
N LEU A 119 3.95 19.74 -11.67
CA LEU A 119 2.52 19.49 -11.66
C LEU A 119 1.69 20.75 -11.37
N GLY A 120 2.27 21.76 -10.72
CA GLY A 120 1.55 22.90 -10.17
C GLY A 120 0.75 22.54 -8.90
N LEU A 121 1.19 21.52 -8.17
CA LEU A 121 0.54 21.00 -6.98
C LEU A 121 0.99 21.79 -5.75
N GLN A 122 0.04 22.20 -4.92
CA GLN A 122 0.28 22.87 -3.64
C GLN A 122 -0.53 22.20 -2.53
N GLY A 123 0.10 21.99 -1.38
CA GLY A 123 -0.54 21.31 -0.25
C GLY A 123 -0.93 19.87 -0.57
N THR A 124 -2.04 19.42 0.00
CA THR A 124 -2.60 18.08 -0.26
C THR A 124 -3.72 18.18 -1.27
N GLN A 125 -3.61 17.47 -2.38
CA GLN A 125 -4.54 17.51 -3.50
C GLN A 125 -4.85 16.12 -4.02
N THR A 126 -5.99 15.98 -4.65
CA THR A 126 -6.36 14.76 -5.38
C THR A 126 -5.65 14.75 -6.72
N ILE A 127 -4.94 13.66 -6.99
CA ILE A 127 -4.24 13.38 -8.24
C ILE A 127 -4.82 12.15 -8.92
N GLN A 128 -4.47 11.97 -10.18
CA GLN A 128 -4.61 10.70 -10.88
C GLN A 128 -3.23 10.13 -11.17
N TRP A 129 -3.12 8.80 -11.10
CA TRP A 129 -1.87 8.13 -11.40
C TRP A 129 -2.10 6.80 -12.10
N ARG A 130 -1.09 6.31 -12.80
CA ARG A 130 -1.05 4.99 -13.43
C ARG A 130 0.37 4.49 -13.59
N TYR A 131 0.55 3.19 -13.72
CA TYR A 131 1.86 2.67 -14.11
C TYR A 131 2.24 3.11 -15.53
N ALA A 132 3.51 3.45 -15.71
CA ALA A 132 4.10 3.56 -17.03
C ALA A 132 4.42 2.16 -17.55
N ARG A 133 4.14 1.91 -18.82
CA ARG A 133 4.48 0.66 -19.50
C ARG A 133 5.97 0.62 -19.82
#